data_294db33c43b3f46aab8873b20f55d370
#
_entry.id   294db33c43b3f46aab8873b20f55d370
#
_cell.length_a   1.000
_cell.length_b   1.000
_cell.length_c   1.000
_cell.angle_alpha   90.00
_cell.angle_beta   90.00
_cell.angle_gamma   90.00
#
_symmetry.space_group_name_H-M   'P 1'
#
loop_
_entity.id
_entity.type
_entity.pdbx_description
1 polymer ?
#
loop_
_entity_poly.entity_id
_entity_poly.type
_entity_poly.pdbx_seq_one_letter_code
_entity_poly.pdbx_strand_id
1 'polypeptide(L)'
;ELAKENIDLLLTMNGSPYEEGKTDTRLDLAVRRAAEVNAPMLYLNQVGGQDDLVFDGGSFVVDTDGTLLERSPMFMEDLSFFDLDTSAEHQKVGTIAAKPDPDEEVYTACVLGLKDYMAKNHFKGVCLGLSGGIDSALVAAMAADAVGGENVYGISMPSMYSSDGSKDDAADLARNIGAHYDIQPIEPLFVSFQNQLELEGVAAENLQARIRGVIVMAYS
;
A
#
# COMPACT_ATOMS: atom_id res chain seq x y z
N GLU A 1 -35.95 -9.98 -3.92
CA GLU A 1 -36.24 -11.06 -4.90
C GLU A 1 -35.58 -12.36 -4.46
N LEU A 2 -34.25 -12.40 -4.22
CA LEU A 2 -33.52 -13.61 -3.79
C LEU A 2 -34.09 -14.23 -2.49
N ALA A 3 -34.58 -13.42 -1.56
CA ALA A 3 -35.21 -13.93 -0.32
C ALA A 3 -36.48 -14.76 -0.54
N LYS A 4 -37.01 -14.84 -1.76
CA LYS A 4 -38.17 -15.69 -2.12
C LYS A 4 -37.75 -17.03 -2.73
N GLU A 5 -36.48 -17.17 -3.05
CA GLU A 5 -35.87 -18.39 -3.58
C GLU A 5 -35.25 -19.16 -2.40
N ASN A 6 -35.43 -20.46 -2.37
CA ASN A 6 -34.72 -21.30 -1.39
C ASN A 6 -33.28 -21.51 -1.86
N ILE A 7 -32.41 -20.60 -1.53
CA ILE A 7 -30.96 -20.70 -1.87
C ILE A 7 -30.20 -21.32 -0.70
N ASP A 8 -29.23 -22.15 -1.00
CA ASP A 8 -28.37 -22.79 0.03
C ASP A 8 -27.14 -21.91 0.38
N LEU A 9 -26.74 -21.02 -0.51
CA LEU A 9 -25.57 -20.14 -0.36
C LEU A 9 -25.72 -18.89 -1.22
N LEU A 10 -25.42 -17.73 -0.67
CA LEU A 10 -25.28 -16.47 -1.42
C LEU A 10 -23.80 -16.22 -1.75
N LEU A 11 -23.46 -16.23 -3.03
CA LEU A 11 -22.12 -15.91 -3.51
C LEU A 11 -22.06 -14.47 -4.02
N THR A 12 -21.11 -13.70 -3.52
CA THR A 12 -20.86 -12.32 -3.98
C THR A 12 -19.39 -12.15 -4.35
N MET A 13 -19.12 -11.94 -5.64
CA MET A 13 -17.77 -11.66 -6.16
C MET A 13 -17.61 -10.16 -6.35
N ASN A 14 -16.61 -9.56 -5.70
CA ASN A 14 -16.40 -8.11 -5.65
C ASN A 14 -15.00 -7.70 -6.06
N GLY A 15 -14.89 -6.52 -6.68
CA GLY A 15 -13.71 -5.69 -6.75
C GLY A 15 -13.93 -4.44 -5.89
N SER A 16 -14.07 -4.63 -4.56
CA SER A 16 -14.27 -3.51 -3.63
C SER A 16 -12.92 -2.95 -3.21
N PRO A 17 -12.59 -1.69 -3.59
CA PRO A 17 -11.30 -1.10 -3.25
C PRO A 17 -11.12 -0.95 -1.74
N TYR A 18 -9.86 -1.00 -1.33
CA TYR A 18 -9.46 -0.71 0.04
C TYR A 18 -9.83 0.72 0.44
N GLU A 19 -10.26 0.84 1.67
CA GLU A 19 -10.51 2.09 2.38
C GLU A 19 -10.42 1.77 3.87
N GLU A 20 -9.77 2.61 4.64
CA GLU A 20 -9.59 2.41 6.08
C GLU A 20 -10.94 2.19 6.79
N GLY A 21 -11.03 1.13 7.59
CA GLY A 21 -12.25 0.73 8.31
C GLY A 21 -13.36 0.09 7.46
N LYS A 22 -13.20 -0.04 6.15
CA LYS A 22 -14.23 -0.57 5.25
C LYS A 22 -14.46 -2.07 5.44
N THR A 23 -13.49 -2.80 5.94
CA THR A 23 -13.59 -4.25 6.21
C THR A 23 -14.75 -4.56 7.16
N ASP A 24 -14.91 -3.79 8.23
CA ASP A 24 -16.02 -3.97 9.19
C ASP A 24 -17.35 -3.58 8.57
N THR A 25 -17.41 -2.52 7.76
CA THR A 25 -18.60 -2.12 7.00
C THR A 25 -19.06 -3.23 6.03
N ARG A 26 -18.11 -3.89 5.34
CA ARG A 26 -18.42 -5.02 4.44
C ARG A 26 -18.99 -6.20 5.20
N LEU A 27 -18.39 -6.54 6.35
CA LEU A 27 -18.84 -7.63 7.21
C LEU A 27 -20.26 -7.36 7.72
N ASP A 28 -20.54 -6.19 8.26
CA ASP A 28 -21.87 -5.80 8.74
C ASP A 28 -22.93 -5.85 7.63
N LEU A 29 -22.56 -5.47 6.41
CA LEU A 29 -23.47 -5.56 5.27
C LEU A 29 -23.73 -7.01 4.88
N ALA A 30 -22.71 -7.85 4.85
CA ALA A 30 -22.82 -9.26 4.52
C ALA A 30 -23.70 -10.02 5.53
N VAL A 31 -23.51 -9.78 6.83
CA VAL A 31 -24.35 -10.33 7.90
C VAL A 31 -25.82 -9.99 7.68
N ARG A 32 -26.13 -8.73 7.38
CA ARG A 32 -27.51 -8.33 7.07
C ARG A 32 -28.07 -9.04 5.83
N ARG A 33 -27.25 -9.22 4.79
CA ARG A 33 -27.69 -9.91 3.56
C ARG A 33 -27.89 -11.41 3.77
N ALA A 34 -27.02 -12.07 4.51
CA ALA A 34 -27.19 -13.48 4.88
C ALA A 34 -28.51 -13.71 5.63
N ALA A 35 -28.80 -12.88 6.63
CA ALA A 35 -30.05 -12.94 7.37
C ALA A 35 -31.28 -12.66 6.49
N GLU A 36 -31.23 -11.67 5.57
CA GLU A 36 -32.34 -11.33 4.68
C GLU A 36 -32.69 -12.47 3.71
N VAL A 37 -31.73 -13.25 3.25
CA VAL A 37 -31.99 -14.38 2.32
C VAL A 37 -32.08 -15.73 3.03
N ASN A 38 -31.82 -15.76 4.34
CA ASN A 38 -31.80 -16.95 5.19
C ASN A 38 -30.86 -18.04 4.63
N ALA A 39 -29.66 -17.63 4.20
CA ALA A 39 -28.59 -18.50 3.72
C ALA A 39 -27.22 -17.94 4.08
N PRO A 40 -26.21 -18.77 4.32
CA PRO A 40 -24.82 -18.31 4.48
C PRO A 40 -24.39 -17.47 3.28
N MET A 41 -23.51 -16.49 3.51
CA MET A 41 -22.99 -15.64 2.45
C MET A 41 -21.46 -15.77 2.36
N LEU A 42 -20.97 -16.11 1.17
CA LEU A 42 -19.57 -16.02 0.81
C LEU A 42 -19.32 -14.69 0.08
N TYR A 43 -18.50 -13.85 0.69
CA TYR A 43 -18.03 -12.60 0.13
C TYR A 43 -16.60 -12.78 -0.38
N LEU A 44 -16.43 -12.88 -1.69
CA LEU A 44 -15.12 -12.93 -2.34
C LEU A 44 -14.72 -11.51 -2.74
N ASN A 45 -13.52 -11.06 -2.33
CA ASN A 45 -12.97 -9.78 -2.74
C ASN A 45 -11.65 -9.96 -3.51
N GLN A 46 -11.44 -9.09 -4.47
CA GLN A 46 -10.19 -9.01 -5.23
C GLN A 46 -9.04 -8.58 -4.32
N VAL A 47 -7.81 -9.00 -4.64
CA VAL A 47 -6.57 -8.53 -4.02
C VAL A 47 -5.62 -8.00 -5.08
N GLY A 48 -4.84 -6.97 -4.74
CA GLY A 48 -3.81 -6.38 -5.59
C GLY A 48 -3.98 -4.89 -5.84
N GLY A 49 -2.96 -4.26 -6.44
CA GLY A 49 -2.97 -2.87 -6.88
C GLY A 49 -3.36 -2.75 -8.35
N GLN A 50 -4.16 -1.74 -8.69
CA GLN A 50 -4.53 -1.41 -10.06
C GLN A 50 -4.68 0.10 -10.22
N ASP A 51 -3.80 0.72 -10.99
CA ASP A 51 -3.73 2.19 -11.16
C ASP A 51 -3.62 2.90 -9.79
N ASP A 52 -4.60 3.68 -9.41
CA ASP A 52 -4.70 4.38 -8.12
C ASP A 52 -5.53 3.64 -7.07
N LEU A 53 -5.91 2.39 -7.34
CA LEU A 53 -6.70 1.55 -6.44
C LEU A 53 -5.88 0.42 -5.85
N VAL A 54 -6.13 0.09 -4.61
CA VAL A 54 -5.67 -1.13 -3.95
C VAL A 54 -6.89 -1.96 -3.53
N PHE A 55 -6.82 -3.25 -3.73
CA PHE A 55 -7.82 -4.23 -3.30
C PHE A 55 -7.21 -5.09 -2.21
N ASP A 56 -7.85 -5.15 -1.09
CA ASP A 56 -7.34 -5.73 0.16
C ASP A 56 -7.61 -7.22 0.33
N GLY A 57 -8.37 -7.85 -0.57
CA GLY A 57 -8.74 -9.25 -0.40
C GLY A 57 -9.61 -9.45 0.83
N GLY A 58 -9.15 -10.24 1.80
CA GLY A 58 -9.86 -10.45 3.06
C GLY A 58 -11.24 -11.08 2.86
N SER A 59 -11.39 -11.95 1.87
CA SER A 59 -12.62 -12.70 1.59
C SER A 59 -13.12 -13.44 2.83
N PHE A 60 -14.42 -13.60 2.97
CA PHE A 60 -14.98 -14.22 4.17
C PHE A 60 -16.31 -14.93 3.91
N VAL A 61 -16.70 -15.78 4.87
CA VAL A 61 -18.00 -16.44 4.91
C VAL A 61 -18.69 -16.08 6.22
N VAL A 62 -19.97 -15.75 6.16
CA VAL A 62 -20.83 -15.51 7.33
C VAL A 62 -22.05 -16.42 7.30
N ASP A 63 -22.49 -16.87 8.48
CA ASP A 63 -23.73 -17.65 8.65
C ASP A 63 -24.95 -16.73 8.70
N THR A 64 -26.13 -17.32 8.68
CA THR A 64 -27.44 -16.66 8.79
C THR A 64 -27.64 -15.92 10.10
N ASP A 65 -27.01 -16.37 11.19
CA ASP A 65 -27.05 -15.74 12.51
C ASP A 65 -26.00 -14.62 12.70
N GLY A 66 -25.18 -14.37 11.68
CA GLY A 66 -24.10 -13.38 11.69
C GLY A 66 -22.74 -13.89 12.17
N THR A 67 -22.63 -15.18 12.47
CA THR A 67 -21.35 -15.79 12.85
C THR A 67 -20.37 -15.73 11.68
N LEU A 68 -19.17 -15.18 11.89
CA LEU A 68 -18.07 -15.26 10.94
C LEU A 68 -17.51 -16.69 10.91
N LEU A 69 -17.60 -17.35 9.77
CA LEU A 69 -17.23 -18.76 9.61
C LEU A 69 -15.82 -18.93 9.07
N GLU A 70 -15.41 -18.09 8.14
CA GLU A 70 -14.13 -18.12 7.46
C GLU A 70 -13.66 -16.70 7.15
N ARG A 71 -12.36 -16.44 7.18
CA ARG A 71 -11.76 -15.22 6.63
C ARG A 71 -10.38 -15.50 6.09
N SER A 72 -10.15 -15.17 4.82
CA SER A 72 -8.85 -15.19 4.18
C SER A 72 -7.95 -14.04 4.65
N PRO A 73 -6.61 -14.17 4.54
CA PRO A 73 -5.69 -13.07 4.80
C PRO A 73 -6.00 -11.83 3.93
N MET A 74 -5.59 -10.66 4.42
CA MET A 74 -5.64 -9.41 3.67
C MET A 74 -4.33 -9.20 2.91
N PHE A 75 -4.39 -8.43 1.81
CA PHE A 75 -3.26 -7.95 0.99
C PHE A 75 -2.37 -9.04 0.37
N MET A 76 -2.84 -10.27 0.31
CA MET A 76 -2.14 -11.37 -0.35
C MET A 76 -3.09 -12.32 -1.03
N GLU A 77 -2.62 -12.98 -2.11
CA GLU A 77 -3.38 -14.04 -2.76
C GLU A 77 -3.53 -15.24 -1.82
N ASP A 78 -4.73 -15.79 -1.79
CA ASP A 78 -5.07 -16.94 -0.94
C ASP A 78 -6.04 -17.89 -1.64
N LEU A 79 -5.93 -19.17 -1.33
CA LEU A 79 -6.84 -20.22 -1.76
C LEU A 79 -7.39 -20.93 -0.52
N SER A 80 -8.54 -20.49 -0.08
CA SER A 80 -9.25 -21.10 1.05
C SER A 80 -10.30 -22.11 0.59
N PHE A 81 -10.57 -23.11 1.44
CA PHE A 81 -11.62 -24.11 1.26
C PHE A 81 -12.60 -24.04 2.41
N PHE A 82 -13.86 -23.93 2.07
CA PHE A 82 -14.96 -23.93 3.02
C PHE A 82 -15.96 -25.03 2.68
N ASP A 83 -16.19 -25.94 3.64
CA ASP A 83 -17.17 -27.03 3.49
C ASP A 83 -18.56 -26.57 3.95
N LEU A 84 -19.49 -26.47 3.00
CA LEU A 84 -20.88 -26.12 3.26
C LEU A 84 -21.72 -27.38 3.50
N ASP A 85 -22.34 -27.49 4.68
CA ASP A 85 -23.31 -28.54 4.99
C ASP A 85 -24.74 -27.99 4.83
N THR A 86 -25.35 -28.27 3.69
CA THR A 86 -26.72 -27.81 3.37
C THR A 86 -27.80 -28.43 4.25
N SER A 87 -27.47 -29.43 5.06
CA SER A 87 -28.39 -30.06 6.02
C SER A 87 -28.25 -29.50 7.44
N ALA A 88 -27.21 -28.75 7.72
CA ALA A 88 -26.97 -28.17 9.05
C ALA A 88 -27.76 -26.87 9.23
N GLU A 89 -28.30 -26.67 10.43
CA GLU A 89 -28.96 -25.42 10.84
C GLU A 89 -27.91 -24.27 10.92
N HIS A 90 -26.70 -24.60 11.41
CA HIS A 90 -25.54 -23.69 11.46
C HIS A 90 -24.30 -24.35 10.91
N GLN A 91 -23.48 -23.55 10.25
CA GLN A 91 -22.23 -23.99 9.65
C GLN A 91 -21.11 -24.11 10.70
N LYS A 92 -20.09 -24.94 10.40
CA LYS A 92 -18.89 -25.03 11.25
C LYS A 92 -17.98 -23.86 10.98
N VAL A 93 -17.41 -23.30 12.07
CA VAL A 93 -16.35 -22.28 11.97
C VAL A 93 -15.07 -22.93 11.45
N GLY A 94 -14.54 -22.40 10.38
CA GLY A 94 -13.28 -22.77 9.77
C GLY A 94 -12.11 -21.89 10.22
N THR A 95 -11.26 -21.47 9.30
CA THR A 95 -10.08 -20.65 9.59
C THR A 95 -10.43 -19.16 9.50
N ILE A 96 -10.12 -18.40 10.55
CA ILE A 96 -10.30 -16.96 10.58
C ILE A 96 -8.92 -16.30 10.66
N ALA A 97 -8.41 -15.78 9.54
CA ALA A 97 -7.18 -15.01 9.52
C ALA A 97 -7.30 -13.75 10.39
N ALA A 98 -6.25 -13.41 11.11
CA ALA A 98 -6.20 -12.17 11.89
C ALA A 98 -6.26 -10.94 10.95
N LYS A 99 -6.91 -9.87 11.39
CA LYS A 99 -6.77 -8.57 10.72
C LYS A 99 -5.44 -7.94 11.16
N PRO A 100 -4.70 -7.26 10.27
CA PRO A 100 -3.59 -6.42 10.67
C PRO A 100 -4.08 -5.30 11.59
N ASP A 101 -3.18 -4.68 12.36
CA ASP A 101 -3.53 -3.44 13.05
C ASP A 101 -3.70 -2.28 12.05
N PRO A 102 -4.34 -1.16 12.44
CA PRO A 102 -4.65 -0.08 11.49
C PRO A 102 -3.44 0.52 10.79
N ASP A 103 -2.31 0.68 11.47
CA ASP A 103 -1.10 1.25 10.88
C ASP A 103 -0.44 0.25 9.92
N GLU A 104 -0.39 -1.03 10.28
CA GLU A 104 0.08 -2.13 9.43
C GLU A 104 -0.82 -2.28 8.19
N GLU A 105 -2.14 -2.11 8.35
CA GLU A 105 -3.11 -2.18 7.25
C GLU A 105 -2.82 -1.10 6.19
N VAL A 106 -2.66 0.16 6.61
CA VAL A 106 -2.34 1.28 5.71
C VAL A 106 -0.96 1.11 5.06
N TYR A 107 0.05 0.72 5.85
CA TYR A 107 1.40 0.47 5.35
C TYR A 107 1.41 -0.62 4.27
N THR A 108 0.77 -1.74 4.55
CA THR A 108 0.72 -2.89 3.64
C THR A 108 -0.05 -2.56 2.36
N ALA A 109 -1.13 -1.76 2.46
CA ALA A 109 -1.85 -1.27 1.30
C ALA A 109 -0.94 -0.42 0.39
N CYS A 110 -0.14 0.49 0.96
CA CYS A 110 0.81 1.31 0.19
C CYS A 110 1.89 0.46 -0.49
N VAL A 111 2.46 -0.51 0.24
CA VAL A 111 3.48 -1.43 -0.30
C VAL A 111 2.90 -2.27 -1.44
N LEU A 112 1.70 -2.85 -1.27
CA LEU A 112 1.04 -3.65 -2.32
C LEU A 112 0.73 -2.80 -3.55
N GLY A 113 0.22 -1.59 -3.37
CA GLY A 113 -0.07 -0.67 -4.47
C GLY A 113 1.18 -0.35 -5.29
N LEU A 114 2.28 0.00 -4.64
CA LEU A 114 3.55 0.28 -5.31
C LEU A 114 4.12 -0.96 -6.01
N LYS A 115 4.13 -2.11 -5.33
CA LYS A 115 4.63 -3.38 -5.89
C LYS A 115 3.93 -3.74 -7.19
N ASP A 116 2.60 -3.72 -7.17
CA ASP A 116 1.81 -4.10 -8.33
C ASP A 116 1.89 -3.07 -9.46
N TYR A 117 1.94 -1.78 -9.12
CA TYR A 117 2.16 -0.72 -10.10
C TYR A 117 3.49 -0.91 -10.84
N MET A 118 4.58 -1.16 -10.09
CA MET A 118 5.89 -1.42 -10.67
C MET A 118 5.90 -2.66 -11.56
N ALA A 119 5.32 -3.76 -11.07
CA ALA A 119 5.29 -5.03 -11.79
C ALA A 119 4.47 -4.92 -13.10
N LYS A 120 3.28 -4.32 -13.05
CA LYS A 120 2.38 -4.18 -14.19
C LYS A 120 2.90 -3.24 -15.26
N ASN A 121 3.66 -2.22 -14.87
CA ASN A 121 4.30 -1.28 -15.80
C ASN A 121 5.73 -1.69 -16.20
N HIS A 122 6.21 -2.84 -15.73
CA HIS A 122 7.55 -3.36 -16.03
C HIS A 122 8.69 -2.43 -15.61
N PHE A 123 8.49 -1.61 -14.60
CA PHE A 123 9.54 -0.78 -14.03
C PHE A 123 10.57 -1.63 -13.28
N LYS A 124 11.84 -1.26 -13.37
CA LYS A 124 12.94 -2.05 -12.82
C LYS A 124 13.41 -1.60 -11.45
N GLY A 125 13.13 -0.37 -11.08
CA GLY A 125 13.55 0.20 -9.81
C GLY A 125 12.82 1.50 -9.50
N VAL A 126 13.03 1.96 -8.29
CA VAL A 126 12.49 3.21 -7.75
C VAL A 126 13.65 4.14 -7.43
N CYS A 127 13.60 5.39 -7.87
CA CYS A 127 14.54 6.42 -7.43
C CYS A 127 13.79 7.49 -6.62
N LEU A 128 14.43 7.95 -5.54
CA LEU A 128 13.85 8.97 -4.67
C LEU A 128 14.92 9.82 -3.98
N GLY A 129 14.53 11.03 -3.58
CA GLY A 129 15.40 11.89 -2.77
C GLY A 129 15.40 11.41 -1.30
N LEU A 130 16.60 11.15 -0.75
CA LEU A 130 16.78 10.87 0.68
C LEU A 130 17.31 12.13 1.38
N SER A 131 16.48 12.74 2.20
CA SER A 131 16.79 13.99 2.91
C SER A 131 17.37 13.78 4.32
N GLY A 132 17.28 12.57 4.87
CA GLY A 132 17.49 12.26 6.27
C GLY A 132 16.26 12.58 7.16
N GLY A 133 15.16 13.06 6.58
CA GLY A 133 13.90 13.25 7.28
C GLY A 133 13.01 12.00 7.25
N ILE A 134 12.10 11.91 8.24
CA ILE A 134 11.23 10.74 8.46
C ILE A 134 10.36 10.40 7.24
N ASP A 135 9.84 11.40 6.51
CA ASP A 135 8.96 11.16 5.38
C ASP A 135 9.69 10.43 4.25
N SER A 136 10.89 10.91 3.89
CA SER A 136 11.73 10.24 2.87
C SER A 136 12.21 8.86 3.33
N ALA A 137 12.43 8.69 4.63
CA ALA A 137 12.82 7.42 5.23
C ALA A 137 11.68 6.38 5.11
N LEU A 138 10.45 6.79 5.45
CA LEU A 138 9.28 5.93 5.34
C LEU A 138 9.02 5.51 3.89
N VAL A 139 9.07 6.46 2.95
CA VAL A 139 8.90 6.15 1.52
C VAL A 139 9.97 5.20 1.01
N ALA A 140 11.23 5.36 1.44
CA ALA A 140 12.31 4.46 1.05
C ALA A 140 12.13 3.05 1.62
N ALA A 141 11.67 2.92 2.88
CA ALA A 141 11.37 1.63 3.49
C ALA A 141 10.22 0.91 2.76
N MET A 142 9.11 1.62 2.48
CA MET A 142 7.99 1.09 1.68
C MET A 142 8.44 0.63 0.29
N ALA A 143 9.32 1.41 -0.37
CA ALA A 143 9.87 1.03 -1.66
C ALA A 143 10.71 -0.24 -1.57
N ALA A 144 11.57 -0.37 -0.55
CA ALA A 144 12.38 -1.55 -0.33
C ALA A 144 11.52 -2.80 -0.05
N ASP A 145 10.45 -2.67 0.73
CA ASP A 145 9.51 -3.77 0.99
C ASP A 145 8.70 -4.15 -0.26
N ALA A 146 8.42 -3.18 -1.14
CA ALA A 146 7.66 -3.43 -2.37
C ALA A 146 8.48 -4.12 -3.47
N VAL A 147 9.73 -3.70 -3.69
CA VAL A 147 10.53 -4.12 -4.87
C VAL A 147 11.89 -4.73 -4.53
N GLY A 148 12.25 -4.80 -3.26
CA GLY A 148 13.59 -5.18 -2.80
C GLY A 148 14.54 -3.98 -2.74
N GLY A 149 15.38 -3.92 -1.70
CA GLY A 149 16.30 -2.80 -1.49
C GLY A 149 17.27 -2.59 -2.66
N GLU A 150 17.70 -3.68 -3.30
CA GLU A 150 18.59 -3.67 -4.46
C GLU A 150 18.00 -2.95 -5.70
N ASN A 151 16.70 -2.72 -5.70
CA ASN A 151 15.99 -1.99 -6.76
C ASN A 151 15.59 -0.57 -6.33
N VAL A 152 16.09 -0.09 -5.18
CA VAL A 152 15.84 1.26 -4.68
C VAL A 152 17.11 2.11 -4.78
N TYR A 153 16.98 3.30 -5.36
CA TYR A 153 18.06 4.26 -5.59
C TYR A 153 17.79 5.55 -4.80
N GLY A 154 18.41 5.68 -3.64
CA GLY A 154 18.32 6.85 -2.77
C GLY A 154 19.34 7.92 -3.16
N ILE A 155 18.87 9.13 -3.39
CA ILE A 155 19.73 10.25 -3.82
C ILE A 155 19.68 11.32 -2.72
N SER A 156 20.80 11.51 -2.02
CA SER A 156 20.97 12.65 -1.12
C SER A 156 21.36 13.89 -1.92
N MET A 157 20.60 14.96 -1.76
CA MET A 157 20.79 16.20 -2.51
C MET A 157 21.01 17.38 -1.55
N PRO A 158 22.19 17.40 -0.87
CA PRO A 158 22.45 18.42 0.13
C PRO A 158 22.60 19.81 -0.50
N SER A 159 22.17 20.81 0.26
CA SER A 159 22.50 22.23 0.03
C SER A 159 23.51 22.69 1.09
N MET A 160 23.97 23.92 0.99
CA MET A 160 24.81 24.57 2.00
C MET A 160 24.17 24.63 3.40
N TYR A 161 22.86 24.42 3.52
CA TYR A 161 22.09 24.44 4.76
C TYR A 161 21.83 23.05 5.34
N SER A 162 22.24 21.97 4.66
CA SER A 162 22.01 20.60 5.12
C SER A 162 22.98 20.25 6.25
N SER A 163 22.45 19.72 7.36
CA SER A 163 23.29 19.25 8.49
C SER A 163 24.03 17.96 8.13
N ASP A 164 25.17 17.74 8.79
CA ASP A 164 25.92 16.48 8.60
C ASP A 164 25.10 15.29 9.15
N GLY A 165 24.40 15.43 10.27
CA GLY A 165 23.52 14.39 10.80
C GLY A 165 22.47 13.90 9.81
N SER A 166 21.84 14.80 9.04
CA SER A 166 20.86 14.39 8.01
C SER A 166 21.48 13.55 6.89
N LYS A 167 22.74 13.79 6.55
CA LYS A 167 23.47 13.00 5.54
C LYS A 167 23.81 11.61 6.06
N ASP A 168 24.25 11.54 7.33
CA ASP A 168 24.59 10.28 7.99
C ASP A 168 23.34 9.42 8.16
N ASP A 169 22.21 10.00 8.61
CA ASP A 169 20.92 9.31 8.75
C ASP A 169 20.43 8.74 7.41
N ALA A 170 20.57 9.50 6.32
CA ALA A 170 20.18 9.02 4.98
C ALA A 170 21.06 7.86 4.50
N ALA A 171 22.38 7.93 4.75
CA ALA A 171 23.32 6.88 4.39
C ALA A 171 23.09 5.60 5.21
N ASP A 172 22.84 5.74 6.51
CA ASP A 172 22.55 4.62 7.41
C ASP A 172 21.24 3.93 7.04
N LEU A 173 20.20 4.70 6.73
CA LEU A 173 18.94 4.15 6.24
C LEU A 173 19.15 3.35 4.96
N ALA A 174 19.79 3.94 3.94
CA ALA A 174 20.01 3.24 2.67
C ALA A 174 20.77 1.92 2.87
N ARG A 175 21.78 1.91 3.75
CA ARG A 175 22.51 0.69 4.11
C ARG A 175 21.61 -0.34 4.79
N ASN A 176 20.75 0.09 5.72
CA ASN A 176 19.90 -0.79 6.49
C ASN A 176 18.82 -1.47 5.64
N ILE A 177 18.26 -0.76 4.65
CA ILE A 177 17.25 -1.31 3.72
C ILE A 177 17.86 -1.97 2.47
N GLY A 178 19.19 -1.97 2.35
CA GLY A 178 19.91 -2.55 1.20
C GLY A 178 19.80 -1.74 -0.09
N ALA A 179 19.49 -0.44 -0.01
CA ALA A 179 19.31 0.44 -1.16
C ALA A 179 20.66 0.97 -1.68
N HIS A 180 20.68 1.31 -2.98
CA HIS A 180 21.76 2.13 -3.55
C HIS A 180 21.69 3.54 -2.98
N TYR A 181 22.86 4.17 -2.77
CA TYR A 181 22.94 5.52 -2.22
C TYR A 181 23.94 6.35 -2.99
N ASP A 182 23.50 7.52 -3.46
CA ASP A 182 24.36 8.50 -4.14
C ASP A 182 24.18 9.90 -3.55
N ILE A 183 25.20 10.74 -3.68
CA ILE A 183 25.20 12.12 -3.18
C ILE A 183 25.38 13.07 -4.36
N GLN A 184 24.34 13.89 -4.62
CA GLN A 184 24.32 14.91 -5.67
C GLN A 184 24.08 16.30 -5.08
N PRO A 185 25.15 17.05 -4.72
CA PRO A 185 24.99 18.41 -4.19
C PRO A 185 24.27 19.33 -5.19
N ILE A 186 23.27 20.07 -4.73
CA ILE A 186 22.52 20.99 -5.59
C ILE A 186 23.23 22.33 -5.80
N GLU A 187 24.22 22.66 -4.98
CA GLU A 187 24.83 24.00 -4.92
C GLU A 187 25.38 24.51 -6.27
N PRO A 188 26.11 23.72 -7.09
CA PRO A 188 26.60 24.22 -8.36
C PRO A 188 25.49 24.68 -9.32
N LEU A 189 24.41 23.93 -9.37
CA LEU A 189 23.22 24.26 -10.18
C LEU A 189 22.49 25.47 -9.59
N PHE A 190 22.30 25.48 -8.28
CA PHE A 190 21.63 26.56 -7.58
C PHE A 190 22.34 27.91 -7.80
N VAL A 191 23.67 27.97 -7.62
CA VAL A 191 24.47 29.18 -7.81
C VAL A 191 24.41 29.65 -9.27
N SER A 192 24.44 28.73 -10.23
CA SER A 192 24.33 29.07 -11.65
C SER A 192 23.00 29.77 -11.98
N PHE A 193 21.89 29.23 -11.51
CA PHE A 193 20.57 29.83 -11.70
C PHE A 193 20.43 31.16 -10.94
N GLN A 194 20.90 31.21 -9.69
CA GLN A 194 20.78 32.40 -8.86
C GLN A 194 21.54 33.60 -9.46
N ASN A 195 22.73 33.36 -10.02
CA ASN A 195 23.51 34.42 -10.68
C ASN A 195 22.85 34.97 -11.95
N GLN A 196 22.00 34.18 -12.61
CA GLN A 196 21.31 34.61 -13.84
C GLN A 196 19.95 35.26 -13.58
N LEU A 197 19.25 34.81 -12.51
CA LEU A 197 17.86 35.15 -12.27
C LEU A 197 17.67 36.10 -11.08
N GLU A 198 18.74 36.42 -10.33
CA GLU A 198 18.75 37.27 -9.14
C GLU A 198 17.61 36.92 -8.13
N LEU A 199 17.42 35.62 -7.86
CA LEU A 199 16.33 35.13 -7.03
C LEU A 199 16.63 35.29 -5.54
N GLU A 200 15.62 35.72 -4.78
CA GLU A 200 15.67 35.88 -3.33
C GLU A 200 14.45 35.25 -2.63
N GLY A 201 14.58 34.99 -1.31
CA GLY A 201 13.50 34.52 -0.46
C GLY A 201 12.83 33.23 -0.97
N VAL A 202 11.52 33.20 -0.99
CA VAL A 202 10.70 32.03 -1.40
C VAL A 202 11.02 31.56 -2.82
N ALA A 203 11.39 32.46 -3.74
CA ALA A 203 11.76 32.09 -5.09
C ALA A 203 13.05 31.25 -5.12
N ALA A 204 14.04 31.59 -4.29
CA ALA A 204 15.27 30.82 -4.14
C ALA A 204 15.03 29.45 -3.48
N GLU A 205 14.13 29.37 -2.48
CA GLU A 205 13.73 28.08 -1.87
C GLU A 205 13.03 27.18 -2.89
N ASN A 206 12.10 27.73 -3.66
CA ASN A 206 11.41 27.01 -4.73
C ASN A 206 12.39 26.51 -5.81
N LEU A 207 13.42 27.28 -6.15
CA LEU A 207 14.44 26.85 -7.09
C LEU A 207 15.17 25.60 -6.59
N GLN A 208 15.53 25.53 -5.30
CA GLN A 208 16.17 24.33 -4.73
C GLN A 208 15.29 23.08 -4.89
N ALA A 209 13.99 23.20 -4.63
CA ALA A 209 13.05 22.10 -4.81
C ALA A 209 12.97 21.63 -6.27
N ARG A 210 12.97 22.55 -7.23
CA ARG A 210 12.94 22.25 -8.67
C ARG A 210 14.24 21.58 -9.13
N ILE A 211 15.40 22.03 -8.67
CA ILE A 211 16.70 21.41 -8.98
C ILE A 211 16.72 19.95 -8.51
N ARG A 212 16.23 19.69 -7.28
CA ARG A 212 16.12 18.30 -6.79
C ARG A 212 15.22 17.45 -7.68
N GLY A 213 14.08 17.98 -8.11
CA GLY A 213 13.20 17.30 -9.06
C GLY A 213 13.89 16.96 -10.39
N VAL A 214 14.70 17.90 -10.94
CA VAL A 214 15.48 17.64 -12.17
C VAL A 214 16.52 16.56 -11.97
N ILE A 215 17.21 16.55 -10.82
CA ILE A 215 18.20 15.52 -10.50
C ILE A 215 17.51 14.14 -10.43
N VAL A 216 16.41 14.01 -9.69
CA VAL A 216 15.67 12.74 -9.60
C VAL A 216 15.22 12.26 -10.97
N MET A 217 14.71 13.17 -11.82
CA MET A 217 14.34 12.84 -13.21
C MET A 217 15.51 12.40 -14.08
N ALA A 218 16.74 12.83 -13.77
CA ALA A 218 17.92 12.39 -14.51
C ALA A 218 18.41 10.99 -14.11
N TYR A 219 17.98 10.50 -12.94
CA TYR A 219 18.25 9.13 -12.46
C TYR A 219 17.19 8.14 -12.92
N SER A 220 15.98 8.60 -13.26
CA SER A 220 14.87 7.76 -13.73
C SER A 220 14.99 7.44 -15.23
#